data_5ee08d29cc3bf98ee40e8ad2d0191e50
#
_entry.id   5ee08d29cc3bf98ee40e8ad2d0191e50
#
_cell.length_a   1.000
_cell.length_b   1.000
_cell.length_c   1.000
_cell.angle_alpha   90.00
_cell.angle_beta   90.00
_cell.angle_gamma   90.00
#
_symmetry.space_group_name_H-M   'P 1'
#
loop_
_entity.id
_entity.type
_entity.pdbx_description
1 polymer ?
#
loop_
_entity_poly.entity_id
_entity_poly.type
_entity_poly.pdbx_seq_one_letter_code
_entity_poly.pdbx_strand_id
1 'polypeptide(L)'
;MKDIYLTNYSVKGIKTLDKTVSLSFYKKTINKETDTQEYNIKGIYGMNGSGKSGIVTSVEILRNLIIDTGYLNNPITQNHLDAIVNKKVGKLSLEAEFMAKSGGELLLYQYEITLSKNKTGKFTIAQECLKGKKATLKSSSLEKIYEVCDGEIIFIYG
;
A
#
# COMPACT_ATOMS: atom_id res chain seq x y z
N MET A 1 -2.59 -16.04 17.45
CA MET A 1 -2.86 -15.37 16.16
C MET A 1 -2.06 -14.08 16.14
N LYS A 2 -1.27 -13.79 15.11
CA LYS A 2 -0.61 -12.48 15.00
C LYS A 2 -1.68 -11.48 14.59
N ASP A 3 -1.96 -10.53 15.45
CA ASP A 3 -2.96 -9.50 15.16
C ASP A 3 -2.31 -8.44 14.26
N ILE A 4 -2.78 -8.33 13.03
CA ILE A 4 -2.34 -7.33 12.05
C ILE A 4 -3.51 -6.40 11.76
N TYR A 5 -3.28 -5.09 11.81
CA TYR A 5 -4.31 -4.07 11.65
C TYR A 5 -3.85 -2.99 10.69
N LEU A 6 -4.63 -2.77 9.63
CA LEU A 6 -4.40 -1.66 8.71
C LEU A 6 -4.70 -0.34 9.40
N THR A 7 -3.74 0.58 9.44
CA THR A 7 -3.87 1.89 10.08
C THR A 7 -4.06 3.02 9.09
N ASN A 8 -3.42 2.92 7.93
CA ASN A 8 -3.56 3.88 6.85
C ASN A 8 -3.39 3.19 5.51
N TYR A 9 -4.09 3.69 4.50
CA TYR A 9 -3.94 3.25 3.12
C TYR A 9 -3.91 4.45 2.19
N SER A 10 -2.94 4.51 1.30
CA SER A 10 -2.79 5.58 0.33
C SER A 10 -2.68 5.05 -1.09
N VAL A 11 -3.29 5.75 -2.04
CA VAL A 11 -3.24 5.41 -3.45
C VAL A 11 -3.08 6.65 -4.32
N LYS A 12 -2.31 6.51 -5.41
CA LYS A 12 -2.15 7.51 -6.46
C LYS A 12 -2.04 6.85 -7.82
N GLY A 13 -2.62 7.46 -8.83
CA GLY A 13 -2.45 7.05 -10.21
C GLY A 13 -3.43 5.97 -10.68
N ILE A 14 -4.65 5.93 -10.11
CA ILE A 14 -5.71 5.01 -10.55
C ILE A 14 -6.96 5.77 -10.99
N LYS A 15 -7.52 5.41 -12.13
CA LYS A 15 -8.72 6.04 -12.71
C LYS A 15 -8.59 7.57 -12.72
N THR A 16 -9.45 8.30 -12.01
CA THR A 16 -9.44 9.77 -11.92
C THR A 16 -8.50 10.30 -10.82
N LEU A 17 -7.90 9.43 -10.01
CA LEU A 17 -7.05 9.83 -8.89
C LEU A 17 -5.61 10.11 -9.37
N ASP A 18 -5.35 11.33 -9.78
CA ASP A 18 -4.02 11.82 -10.19
C ASP A 18 -3.19 12.34 -9.01
N LYS A 19 -3.83 12.62 -7.88
CA LYS A 19 -3.20 12.98 -6.59
C LYS A 19 -3.31 11.84 -5.60
N THR A 20 -2.46 11.84 -4.58
CA THR A 20 -2.53 10.87 -3.49
C THR A 20 -3.81 11.07 -2.69
N VAL A 21 -4.54 9.98 -2.49
CA VAL A 21 -5.68 9.89 -1.59
C VAL A 21 -5.32 8.94 -0.48
N SER A 22 -5.49 9.37 0.76
CA SER A 22 -5.19 8.58 1.95
C SER A 22 -6.44 8.31 2.77
N LEU A 23 -6.57 7.08 3.25
CA LEU A 23 -7.61 6.64 4.17
C LEU A 23 -6.97 6.25 5.49
N SER A 24 -7.22 7.04 6.55
CA SER A 24 -6.80 6.69 7.90
C SER A 24 -7.90 5.94 8.62
N PHE A 25 -7.54 4.84 9.28
CA PHE A 25 -8.41 4.04 10.14
C PHE A 25 -8.25 4.39 11.61
N TYR A 26 -7.38 5.35 11.94
CA TYR A 26 -7.17 5.86 13.29
C TYR A 26 -7.37 7.36 13.37
N LYS A 27 -7.98 7.82 14.47
CA LYS A 27 -8.19 9.26 14.76
C LYS A 27 -7.07 9.87 15.61
N LYS A 28 -6.26 9.06 16.31
CA LYS A 28 -5.30 9.52 17.32
C LYS A 28 -3.94 8.82 17.14
N THR A 29 -2.95 9.36 17.82
CA THR A 29 -1.61 8.76 17.91
C THR A 29 -1.71 7.36 18.51
N ILE A 30 -1.04 6.40 17.89
CA ILE A 30 -0.94 5.02 18.34
C ILE A 30 -0.14 4.98 19.64
N ASN A 31 -0.67 4.34 20.67
CA ASN A 31 -0.02 4.11 21.95
C ASN A 31 -0.23 2.66 22.40
N LYS A 32 0.32 2.28 23.58
CA LYS A 32 0.22 0.91 24.12
C LYS A 32 -1.24 0.46 24.38
N GLU A 33 -2.13 1.41 24.63
CA GLU A 33 -3.54 1.18 24.98
C GLU A 33 -4.46 1.29 23.76
N THR A 34 -3.88 1.43 22.54
CA THR A 34 -4.68 1.57 21.33
C THR A 34 -5.50 0.30 21.09
N ASP A 35 -6.82 0.43 21.13
CA ASP A 35 -7.74 -0.63 20.74
C ASP A 35 -7.77 -0.72 19.21
N THR A 36 -7.23 -1.81 18.70
CA THR A 36 -7.14 -2.07 17.27
C THR A 36 -8.47 -2.51 16.65
N GLN A 37 -9.49 -2.82 17.48
CA GLN A 37 -10.81 -3.24 17.00
C GLN A 37 -11.79 -2.07 16.83
N GLU A 38 -11.46 -0.88 17.35
CA GLU A 38 -12.38 0.26 17.41
C GLU A 38 -12.71 0.84 16.00
N TYR A 39 -11.85 0.68 14.99
CA TYR A 39 -11.99 1.33 13.67
C TYR A 39 -11.83 0.38 12.49
N ASN A 40 -12.55 -0.74 12.50
CA ASN A 40 -12.44 -1.80 11.49
C ASN A 40 -13.15 -1.46 10.17
N ILE A 41 -14.02 -0.45 10.16
CA ILE A 41 -14.86 -0.09 9.03
C ILE A 41 -14.66 1.36 8.65
N LYS A 42 -14.47 1.62 7.35
CA LYS A 42 -14.39 2.96 6.77
C LYS A 42 -15.41 3.11 5.64
N GLY A 43 -16.34 4.04 5.79
CA GLY A 43 -17.26 4.41 4.72
C GLY A 43 -16.63 5.45 3.79
N ILE A 44 -16.73 5.23 2.47
CA ILE A 44 -16.26 6.16 1.45
C ILE A 44 -17.47 6.73 0.72
N TYR A 45 -17.70 8.04 0.87
CA TYR A 45 -18.80 8.75 0.25
C TYR A 45 -18.26 9.81 -0.73
N GLY A 46 -19.03 10.13 -1.75
CA GLY A 46 -18.69 11.17 -2.72
C GLY A 46 -19.53 11.06 -3.98
N MET A 47 -19.44 12.06 -4.85
CA MET A 47 -20.15 12.12 -6.13
C MET A 47 -19.71 10.98 -7.06
N ASN A 48 -20.56 10.66 -8.07
CA ASN A 48 -20.17 9.72 -9.12
C ASN A 48 -18.96 10.27 -9.88
N GLY A 49 -18.02 9.39 -10.21
CA GLY A 49 -16.77 9.81 -10.87
C GLY A 49 -15.67 10.33 -9.94
N SER A 50 -15.91 10.50 -8.62
CA SER A 50 -14.92 11.01 -7.66
C SER A 50 -13.77 10.06 -7.31
N GLY A 51 -13.71 8.86 -7.94
CA GLY A 51 -12.62 7.91 -7.72
C GLY A 51 -12.87 6.84 -6.64
N LYS A 52 -14.06 6.79 -6.01
CA LYS A 52 -14.38 5.80 -4.96
C LYS A 52 -14.07 4.35 -5.36
N SER A 53 -14.53 3.93 -6.54
CA SER A 53 -14.26 2.59 -7.06
C SER A 53 -12.77 2.37 -7.36
N GLY A 54 -12.01 3.42 -7.65
CA GLY A 54 -10.57 3.35 -7.83
C GLY A 54 -9.86 2.94 -6.54
N ILE A 55 -10.29 3.50 -5.40
CA ILE A 55 -9.72 3.15 -4.09
C ILE A 55 -9.97 1.66 -3.78
N VAL A 56 -11.21 1.17 -3.94
CA VAL A 56 -11.53 -0.24 -3.68
C VAL A 56 -10.75 -1.17 -4.61
N THR A 57 -10.71 -0.86 -5.92
CA THR A 57 -9.93 -1.62 -6.91
C THR A 57 -8.43 -1.64 -6.56
N SER A 58 -7.89 -0.53 -6.05
CA SER A 58 -6.46 -0.47 -5.68
C SER A 58 -6.11 -1.37 -4.49
N VAL A 59 -7.01 -1.52 -3.52
CA VAL A 59 -6.83 -2.47 -2.39
C VAL A 59 -6.81 -3.91 -2.91
N GLU A 60 -7.70 -4.24 -3.85
CA GLU A 60 -7.72 -5.55 -4.50
C GLU A 60 -6.42 -5.83 -5.27
N ILE A 61 -5.91 -4.85 -6.01
CA ILE A 61 -4.62 -4.95 -6.71
C ILE A 61 -3.50 -5.21 -5.71
N LEU A 62 -3.42 -4.42 -4.61
CA LEU A 62 -2.40 -4.61 -3.59
C LEU A 62 -2.45 -6.01 -2.99
N ARG A 63 -3.66 -6.47 -2.65
CA ARG A 63 -3.87 -7.83 -2.14
C ARG A 63 -3.33 -8.87 -3.13
N ASN A 64 -3.68 -8.78 -4.40
CA ASN A 64 -3.27 -9.75 -5.42
C ASN A 64 -1.76 -9.71 -5.67
N LEU A 65 -1.12 -8.54 -5.64
CA LEU A 65 0.34 -8.42 -5.73
C LEU A 65 1.07 -9.15 -4.59
N ILE A 66 0.47 -9.17 -3.38
CA ILE A 66 1.08 -9.83 -2.21
C ILE A 66 0.87 -11.35 -2.25
N ILE A 67 -0.31 -11.83 -2.68
CA ILE A 67 -0.67 -13.25 -2.55
C ILE A 67 -0.42 -14.09 -3.81
N ASP A 68 -0.29 -13.46 -4.98
CA ASP A 68 -0.12 -14.14 -6.28
C ASP A 68 1.13 -13.65 -7.00
N THR A 69 2.18 -14.45 -6.95
CA THR A 69 3.46 -14.16 -7.62
C THR A 69 3.36 -14.11 -9.14
N GLY A 70 2.31 -14.71 -9.71
CA GLY A 70 2.01 -14.70 -11.15
C GLY A 70 1.13 -13.55 -11.61
N TYR A 71 0.63 -12.72 -10.69
CA TYR A 71 -0.39 -11.70 -10.97
C TYR A 71 -0.03 -10.79 -12.15
N LEU A 72 1.18 -10.25 -12.18
CA LEU A 72 1.64 -9.37 -13.25
C LEU A 72 2.02 -10.10 -14.55
N ASN A 73 2.14 -11.42 -14.52
CA ASN A 73 2.41 -12.22 -15.72
C ASN A 73 1.13 -12.53 -16.52
N ASN A 74 -0.05 -12.35 -15.90
CA ASN A 74 -1.33 -12.63 -16.53
C ASN A 74 -1.71 -11.52 -17.53
N PRO A 75 -1.98 -11.86 -18.81
CA PRO A 75 -2.38 -10.88 -19.83
C PRO A 75 -3.67 -10.13 -19.47
N ILE A 76 -4.63 -10.77 -18.78
CA ILE A 76 -5.87 -10.14 -18.34
C ILE A 76 -5.56 -9.03 -17.32
N THR A 77 -4.65 -9.31 -16.38
CA THR A 77 -4.16 -8.33 -15.41
C THR A 77 -3.50 -7.14 -16.11
N GLN A 78 -2.63 -7.40 -17.10
CA GLN A 78 -1.95 -6.34 -17.85
C GLN A 78 -2.95 -5.44 -18.59
N ASN A 79 -3.95 -6.01 -19.25
CA ASN A 79 -5.01 -5.26 -19.92
C ASN A 79 -5.84 -4.45 -18.92
N HIS A 80 -6.18 -5.04 -17.76
CA HIS A 80 -6.90 -4.34 -16.71
C HIS A 80 -6.10 -3.16 -16.15
N LEU A 81 -4.83 -3.36 -15.82
CA LEU A 81 -3.95 -2.29 -15.36
C LEU A 81 -3.83 -1.18 -16.42
N ASP A 82 -3.70 -1.54 -17.70
CA ASP A 82 -3.64 -0.55 -18.78
C ASP A 82 -4.92 0.28 -18.88
N ALA A 83 -6.07 -0.31 -18.61
CA ALA A 83 -7.35 0.40 -18.63
C ALA A 83 -7.54 1.35 -17.42
N ILE A 84 -7.02 0.99 -16.25
CA ILE A 84 -7.34 1.70 -15.00
C ILE A 84 -6.22 2.61 -14.48
N VAL A 85 -4.95 2.36 -14.82
CA VAL A 85 -3.86 3.25 -14.42
C VAL A 85 -4.04 4.61 -15.09
N ASN A 86 -3.96 5.67 -14.28
CA ASN A 86 -4.16 7.03 -14.73
C ASN A 86 -3.10 7.42 -15.78
N LYS A 87 -3.55 7.72 -17.00
CA LYS A 87 -2.66 8.00 -18.14
C LYS A 87 -1.79 9.24 -17.95
N LYS A 88 -2.28 10.23 -17.19
CA LYS A 88 -1.52 11.47 -16.89
C LYS A 88 -0.38 11.20 -15.92
N VAL A 89 -0.59 10.28 -14.95
CA VAL A 89 0.43 9.89 -13.96
C VAL A 89 1.37 8.82 -14.52
N GLY A 90 0.86 7.91 -15.33
CA GLY A 90 1.62 6.82 -15.98
C GLY A 90 2.07 5.70 -15.04
N LYS A 91 1.78 5.80 -13.75
CA LYS A 91 2.14 4.81 -12.72
C LYS A 91 1.07 4.70 -11.65
N LEU A 92 1.02 3.56 -10.99
CA LEU A 92 0.16 3.28 -9.85
C LEU A 92 1.03 3.12 -8.60
N SER A 93 0.83 3.98 -7.61
CA SER A 93 1.53 3.89 -6.32
C SER A 93 0.53 3.55 -5.22
N LEU A 94 0.86 2.53 -4.43
CA LEU A 94 0.06 2.00 -3.33
C LEU A 94 0.92 2.01 -2.08
N GLU A 95 0.33 2.39 -0.95
CA GLU A 95 0.99 2.41 0.34
C GLU A 95 0.03 1.89 1.40
N ALA A 96 0.49 1.01 2.27
CA ALA A 96 -0.25 0.50 3.40
C ALA A 96 0.58 0.63 4.68
N GLU A 97 0.05 1.35 5.67
CA GLU A 97 0.58 1.31 7.03
C GLU A 97 -0.23 0.31 7.86
N PHE A 98 0.45 -0.52 8.61
CA PHE A 98 -0.19 -1.51 9.45
C PHE A 98 0.58 -1.75 10.74
N MET A 99 -0.16 -2.11 11.78
CA MET A 99 0.40 -2.55 13.05
C MET A 99 0.37 -4.06 13.15
N ALA A 100 1.40 -4.62 13.79
CA ALA A 100 1.45 -6.02 14.17
C ALA A 100 1.83 -6.16 15.63
N LYS A 101 1.11 -7.03 16.38
CA LYS A 101 1.49 -7.43 17.73
C LYS A 101 2.36 -8.68 17.64
N SER A 102 3.57 -8.63 18.18
CA SER A 102 4.49 -9.76 18.23
C SER A 102 5.27 -9.76 19.55
N GLY A 103 5.22 -10.85 20.30
CA GLY A 103 5.96 -10.99 21.58
C GLY A 103 5.64 -9.93 22.64
N GLY A 104 4.40 -9.39 22.66
CA GLY A 104 4.00 -8.31 23.56
C GLY A 104 4.44 -6.91 23.11
N GLU A 105 5.14 -6.79 22.01
CA GLU A 105 5.49 -5.51 21.37
C GLU A 105 4.51 -5.15 20.25
N LEU A 106 4.26 -3.86 20.11
CA LEU A 106 3.50 -3.28 19.01
C LEU A 106 4.47 -2.69 17.99
N LEU A 107 4.46 -3.22 16.79
CA LEU A 107 5.30 -2.80 15.66
C LEU A 107 4.45 -2.07 14.63
N LEU A 108 4.96 -0.98 14.08
CA LEU A 108 4.36 -0.23 12.97
C LEU A 108 5.19 -0.47 11.72
N TYR A 109 4.52 -0.83 10.63
CA TYR A 109 5.13 -1.03 9.32
C TYR A 109 4.49 -0.12 8.28
N GLN A 110 5.28 0.26 7.29
CA GLN A 110 4.85 0.94 6.07
C GLN A 110 5.37 0.14 4.87
N TYR A 111 4.43 -0.33 4.05
CA TYR A 111 4.72 -1.04 2.80
C TYR A 111 4.31 -0.17 1.62
N GLU A 112 5.24 0.08 0.72
CA GLU A 112 5.07 0.90 -0.46
C GLU A 112 5.37 0.06 -1.70
N ILE A 113 4.51 0.15 -2.73
CA ILE A 113 4.75 -0.49 -4.03
C ILE A 113 4.31 0.44 -5.15
N THR A 114 5.12 0.52 -6.20
CA THR A 114 4.83 1.31 -7.40
C THR A 114 4.94 0.43 -8.63
N LEU A 115 3.86 0.41 -9.41
CA LEU A 115 3.81 -0.22 -10.73
C LEU A 115 4.00 0.83 -11.81
N SER A 116 4.84 0.53 -12.80
CA SER A 116 4.98 1.32 -14.02
C SER A 116 5.21 0.43 -15.22
N LYS A 117 5.03 0.98 -16.42
CA LYS A 117 5.35 0.24 -17.65
C LYS A 117 6.85 0.19 -17.85
N ASN A 118 7.36 -1.00 -18.12
CA ASN A 118 8.73 -1.22 -18.56
C ASN A 118 8.91 -0.86 -20.06
N LYS A 119 10.10 -1.04 -20.59
CA LYS A 119 10.45 -0.75 -22.00
C LYS A 119 9.61 -1.55 -23.01
N THR A 120 9.04 -2.70 -22.62
CA THR A 120 8.16 -3.51 -23.47
C THR A 120 6.68 -3.14 -23.36
N GLY A 121 6.35 -2.12 -22.57
CA GLY A 121 4.98 -1.65 -22.36
C GLY A 121 4.17 -2.46 -21.33
N LYS A 122 4.78 -3.42 -20.64
CA LYS A 122 4.14 -4.23 -19.59
C LYS A 122 4.32 -3.56 -18.23
N PHE A 123 3.28 -3.62 -17.40
CA PHE A 123 3.37 -3.20 -16.00
C PHE A 123 4.26 -4.17 -15.22
N THR A 124 5.23 -3.60 -14.51
CA THR A 124 6.15 -4.29 -13.61
C THR A 124 6.24 -3.52 -12.30
N ILE A 125 6.80 -4.15 -11.27
CA ILE A 125 7.13 -3.48 -10.01
C ILE A 125 8.36 -2.61 -10.28
N ALA A 126 8.16 -1.28 -10.32
CA ALA A 126 9.26 -0.33 -10.47
C ALA A 126 9.95 -0.05 -9.14
N GLN A 127 9.20 -0.08 -8.04
CA GLN A 127 9.73 0.11 -6.69
C GLN A 127 8.89 -0.65 -5.68
N GLU A 128 9.55 -1.26 -4.71
CA GLU A 128 8.95 -1.91 -3.56
C GLU A 128 9.79 -1.61 -2.32
N CYS A 129 9.16 -1.23 -1.22
CA CYS A 129 9.87 -0.87 0.01
C CYS A 129 9.05 -1.26 1.23
N LEU A 130 9.70 -1.85 2.22
CA LEU A 130 9.15 -2.08 3.55
C LEU A 130 9.98 -1.31 4.57
N LYS A 131 9.30 -0.56 5.42
CA LYS A 131 9.87 0.16 6.56
C LYS A 131 9.17 -0.27 7.84
N GLY A 132 9.84 -0.17 8.97
CA GLY A 132 9.26 -0.54 10.26
C GLY A 132 9.85 0.21 11.44
N LYS A 133 9.10 0.21 12.56
CA LYS A 133 9.58 0.70 13.87
C LYS A 133 8.73 0.14 15.00
N LYS A 134 9.22 0.27 16.23
CA LYS A 134 8.35 0.06 17.42
C LYS A 134 7.32 1.19 17.49
N ALA A 135 6.03 0.84 17.54
CA ALA A 135 4.95 1.82 17.51
C ALA A 135 4.94 2.76 18.72
N THR A 136 5.55 2.32 19.84
CA THR A 136 5.63 3.09 21.08
C THR A 136 6.72 4.18 21.07
N LEU A 137 7.63 4.17 20.09
CA LEU A 137 8.70 5.15 19.96
C LEU A 137 8.22 6.35 19.14
N LYS A 138 7.73 7.38 19.82
CA LYS A 138 7.17 8.60 19.19
C LYS A 138 8.19 9.37 18.33
N SER A 139 9.47 9.33 18.70
CA SER A 139 10.53 10.13 18.10
C SER A 139 11.36 9.39 17.04
N SER A 140 11.17 8.08 16.85
CA SER A 140 11.93 7.33 15.85
C SER A 140 11.27 7.43 14.47
N SER A 141 12.08 7.71 13.45
CA SER A 141 11.68 7.53 12.06
C SER A 141 11.45 6.04 11.76
N LEU A 142 10.66 5.77 10.70
CA LEU A 142 10.57 4.43 10.14
C LEU A 142 11.95 4.04 9.57
N GLU A 143 12.46 2.89 9.98
CA GLU A 143 13.70 2.32 9.46
C GLU A 143 13.42 1.42 8.27
N LYS A 144 14.23 1.52 7.23
CA LYS A 144 14.08 0.71 6.03
C LYS A 144 14.47 -0.74 6.35
N ILE A 145 13.59 -1.68 6.01
CA ILE A 145 13.83 -3.11 6.15
C ILE A 145 14.33 -3.68 4.82
N TYR A 146 13.67 -3.36 3.72
CA TYR A 146 14.18 -3.64 2.38
C TYR A 146 13.68 -2.62 1.36
N GLU A 147 14.40 -2.53 0.25
CA GLU A 147 14.00 -1.77 -0.93
C GLU A 147 14.48 -2.48 -2.20
N VAL A 148 13.58 -2.60 -3.15
CA VAL A 148 13.83 -3.15 -4.49
C VAL A 148 13.41 -2.10 -5.52
N CYS A 149 14.24 -1.87 -6.53
CA CYS A 149 13.94 -1.00 -7.66
C CYS A 149 14.20 -1.75 -8.96
N ASP A 150 13.21 -1.77 -9.85
CA ASP A 150 13.28 -2.45 -11.16
C ASP A 150 13.81 -3.90 -11.09
N GLY A 151 13.46 -4.62 -10.03
CA GLY A 151 13.87 -6.01 -9.79
C GLY A 151 15.25 -6.18 -9.13
N GLU A 152 15.97 -5.09 -8.85
CA GLU A 152 17.26 -5.13 -8.17
C GLU A 152 17.09 -4.76 -6.68
N ILE A 153 17.72 -5.55 -5.80
CA ILE A 153 17.73 -5.25 -4.36
C ILE A 153 18.68 -4.09 -4.13
N ILE A 154 18.11 -2.94 -3.72
CA ILE A 154 18.89 -1.73 -3.40
C ILE A 154 19.30 -1.73 -1.93
N PHE A 155 18.46 -2.27 -1.06
CA PHE A 155 18.73 -2.33 0.37
C PHE A 155 18.04 -3.55 1.00
N ILE A 156 18.73 -4.21 1.93
CA ILE A 156 18.16 -5.21 2.83
C ILE A 156 18.81 -5.06 4.21
N TYR A 157 18.02 -5.03 5.25
CA TYR A 157 18.52 -4.99 6.62
C TYR A 157 19.04 -6.37 6.99
N GLY A 158 20.32 -6.47 7.36
CA GLY A 158 21.02 -7.69 7.78
C GLY A 158 21.08 -7.85 9.29
#